data_de969bb7ce61b67d1cd6428b0b452eff
#
_entry.id   de969bb7ce61b67d1cd6428b0b452eff
#
_cell.length_a   1.000
_cell.length_b   1.000
_cell.length_c   1.000
_cell.angle_alpha   90.00
_cell.angle_beta   90.00
_cell.angle_gamma   90.00
#
_symmetry.space_group_name_H-M   'P 1'
#
loop_
_entity.id
_entity.type
_entity.pdbx_description
1 polymer ?
#
loop_
_entity_poly.entity_id
_entity_poly.type
_entity_poly.pdbx_seq_one_letter_code
_entity_poly.pdbx_strand_id
1 'polypeptide(L)'
;IMGKTATSELAYLGPPATRNPHDYNRTPGGSSSGSAAVIASHMAPLSIGSQTGGSVIRPASYCGVVGYKPTKGLISRHLVLQVSRTLDQVGVFSNSIEDAALISEQLIGYDKQDPDTSLSPKPKLLLASKQKPPAEPILAYIKLPFISKLDEDVKEGFEEIKDELKGKVDEIEFPKGFADIPDWHKVIMESDMASSFSKEYKESKNKLSDKIIE
;
A
#
# COMPACT_ATOMS: atom_id res chain seq x y z
N ILE A 1 -4.06 -21.03 -3.55
CA ILE A 1 -2.93 -20.40 -2.81
C ILE A 1 -1.65 -21.08 -3.28
N MET A 2 -0.73 -20.31 -3.87
CA MET A 2 0.54 -20.82 -4.39
C MET A 2 1.65 -20.81 -3.32
N GLY A 3 1.64 -19.84 -2.42
CA GLY A 3 2.67 -19.71 -1.39
C GLY A 3 2.53 -18.45 -0.56
N LYS A 4 3.56 -18.17 0.22
CA LYS A 4 3.72 -16.95 1.02
C LYS A 4 4.86 -16.12 0.46
N THR A 5 4.74 -14.81 0.55
CA THR A 5 5.76 -13.86 0.14
C THR A 5 6.46 -13.25 1.35
N ALA A 6 7.69 -12.78 1.16
CA ALA A 6 8.43 -12.12 2.22
C ALA A 6 7.84 -10.75 2.54
N THR A 7 7.82 -10.40 3.81
CA THR A 7 7.45 -9.07 4.30
C THR A 7 8.56 -8.52 5.19
N SER A 8 8.55 -7.21 5.44
CA SER A 8 9.39 -6.61 6.48
C SER A 8 9.01 -7.16 7.86
N GLU A 9 9.94 -7.17 8.80
CA GLU A 9 9.69 -7.62 10.17
C GLU A 9 8.51 -6.86 10.78
N LEU A 10 7.53 -7.61 11.29
CA LEU A 10 6.27 -7.08 11.85
C LEU A 10 5.63 -5.97 10.99
N ALA A 11 5.82 -6.04 9.67
CA ALA A 11 5.36 -5.06 8.70
C ALA A 11 5.92 -3.62 8.89
N TYR A 12 7.03 -3.44 9.59
CA TYR A 12 7.68 -2.16 9.86
C TYR A 12 8.91 -1.92 8.97
N LEU A 13 10.02 -1.38 9.48
CA LEU A 13 11.13 -0.82 8.69
C LEU A 13 12.25 -1.81 8.31
N GLY A 14 12.27 -3.01 8.84
CA GLY A 14 13.33 -3.99 8.53
C GLY A 14 13.18 -4.58 7.12
N PRO A 15 14.05 -4.25 6.14
CA PRO A 15 13.91 -4.82 4.81
C PRO A 15 14.18 -6.32 4.82
N PRO A 16 13.36 -7.15 4.13
CA PRO A 16 13.65 -8.57 3.95
C PRO A 16 14.81 -8.77 2.97
N ALA A 17 15.26 -10.01 2.83
CA ALA A 17 16.30 -10.39 1.85
C ALA A 17 15.85 -10.25 0.38
N THR A 18 14.54 -10.07 0.13
CA THR A 18 13.97 -9.88 -1.20
C THR A 18 14.57 -8.65 -1.87
N ARG A 19 14.96 -8.80 -3.13
CA ARG A 19 15.50 -7.72 -3.96
C ARG A 19 14.52 -7.27 -5.01
N ASN A 20 14.74 -6.06 -5.53
CA ASN A 20 13.93 -5.54 -6.63
C ASN A 20 14.25 -6.32 -7.92
N PRO A 21 13.25 -6.87 -8.63
CA PRO A 21 13.48 -7.65 -9.85
C PRO A 21 14.12 -6.85 -10.99
N HIS A 22 13.97 -5.53 -10.99
CA HIS A 22 14.55 -4.65 -12.02
C HIS A 22 16.01 -4.28 -11.70
N ASP A 23 16.40 -4.26 -10.42
CA ASP A 23 17.78 -4.00 -9.98
C ASP A 23 18.03 -4.68 -8.62
N TYR A 24 18.81 -5.74 -8.61
CA TYR A 24 19.12 -6.51 -7.40
C TYR A 24 19.90 -5.74 -6.33
N ASN A 25 20.45 -4.57 -6.65
CA ASN A 25 21.09 -3.69 -5.68
C ASN A 25 20.09 -2.79 -4.95
N ARG A 26 18.84 -2.76 -5.41
CA ARG A 26 17.77 -1.93 -4.84
C ARG A 26 16.76 -2.76 -4.06
N THR A 27 16.07 -2.07 -3.15
CA THR A 27 14.92 -2.64 -2.42
C THR A 27 13.70 -2.72 -3.33
N PRO A 28 12.85 -3.75 -3.18
CA PRO A 28 11.53 -3.77 -3.83
C PRO A 28 10.51 -2.87 -3.14
N GLY A 29 10.93 -2.06 -2.16
CA GLY A 29 10.03 -1.37 -1.26
C GLY A 29 9.48 -2.30 -0.17
N GLY A 30 8.57 -1.80 0.66
CA GLY A 30 7.98 -2.55 1.77
C GLY A 30 6.76 -1.84 2.37
N SER A 31 6.11 -2.53 3.31
CA SER A 31 6.47 -3.81 3.94
C SER A 31 6.08 -5.05 3.12
N SER A 32 5.14 -5.00 2.17
CA SER A 32 4.73 -6.12 1.30
C SER A 32 5.75 -6.36 0.16
N SER A 33 7.03 -6.46 0.50
CA SER A 33 8.17 -6.52 -0.43
C SER A 33 8.08 -7.67 -1.43
N GLY A 34 7.91 -8.89 -0.92
CA GLY A 34 7.81 -10.09 -1.75
C GLY A 34 6.54 -10.13 -2.59
N SER A 35 5.46 -9.50 -2.11
CA SER A 35 4.18 -9.46 -2.85
C SER A 35 4.29 -8.63 -4.12
N ALA A 36 5.01 -7.51 -4.09
CA ALA A 36 5.28 -6.74 -5.30
C ALA A 36 6.33 -7.43 -6.20
N ALA A 37 7.41 -7.94 -5.60
CA ALA A 37 8.48 -8.59 -6.35
C ALA A 37 8.02 -9.82 -7.12
N VAL A 38 7.14 -10.65 -6.55
CA VAL A 38 6.62 -11.86 -7.22
C VAL A 38 5.78 -11.53 -8.46
N ILE A 39 5.06 -10.41 -8.44
CA ILE A 39 4.27 -9.93 -9.59
C ILE A 39 5.20 -9.36 -10.67
N ALA A 40 6.15 -8.51 -10.28
CA ALA A 40 7.14 -7.93 -11.21
C ALA A 40 8.03 -8.98 -11.89
N SER A 41 8.29 -10.10 -11.19
CA SER A 41 9.03 -11.26 -11.74
C SER A 41 8.15 -12.21 -12.55
N HIS A 42 6.85 -11.94 -12.72
CA HIS A 42 5.88 -12.84 -13.36
C HIS A 42 5.81 -14.26 -12.75
N MET A 43 6.19 -14.41 -11.48
CA MET A 43 6.14 -15.71 -10.78
C MET A 43 4.72 -16.06 -10.32
N ALA A 44 3.85 -15.07 -10.16
CA ALA A 44 2.43 -15.24 -9.88
C ALA A 44 1.62 -14.12 -10.57
N PRO A 45 0.37 -14.40 -10.98
CA PRO A 45 -0.47 -13.39 -11.61
C PRO A 45 -1.02 -12.36 -10.61
N LEU A 46 -1.21 -12.76 -9.35
CA LEU A 46 -1.87 -11.98 -8.32
C LEU A 46 -1.17 -12.20 -6.97
N SER A 47 -1.10 -11.18 -6.15
CA SER A 47 -0.67 -11.31 -4.76
C SER A 47 -1.42 -10.35 -3.83
N ILE A 48 -1.37 -10.66 -2.54
CA ILE A 48 -2.02 -9.90 -1.47
C ILE A 48 -0.94 -9.31 -0.57
N GLY A 49 -1.20 -8.12 -0.06
CA GLY A 49 -0.41 -7.49 0.98
C GLY A 49 -1.27 -6.67 1.92
N SER A 50 -0.65 -5.91 2.77
CA SER A 50 -1.34 -4.99 3.68
C SER A 50 -0.65 -3.64 3.69
N GLN A 51 -1.38 -2.61 4.10
CA GLN A 51 -0.85 -1.26 4.24
C GLN A 51 -1.35 -0.60 5.49
N THR A 52 -0.41 -0.11 6.29
CA THR A 52 -0.64 0.81 7.42
C THR A 52 -0.27 2.24 7.00
N GLY A 53 0.91 2.43 6.44
CA GLY A 53 1.38 3.70 5.86
C GLY A 53 1.39 3.68 4.33
N GLY A 54 2.37 3.00 3.73
CA GLY A 54 2.57 2.92 2.28
C GLY A 54 2.81 1.51 1.75
N SER A 55 2.54 0.47 2.55
CA SER A 55 3.08 -0.88 2.34
C SER A 55 2.42 -1.69 1.21
N VAL A 56 1.47 -1.14 0.47
CA VAL A 56 0.97 -1.66 -0.82
C VAL A 56 1.46 -0.75 -1.96
N ILE A 57 1.14 0.53 -1.90
CA ILE A 57 1.43 1.44 -3.02
C ILE A 57 2.92 1.69 -3.22
N ARG A 58 3.72 1.75 -2.14
CA ARG A 58 5.16 1.96 -2.21
C ARG A 58 5.90 0.80 -2.90
N PRO A 59 5.77 -0.48 -2.46
CA PRO A 59 6.42 -1.57 -3.17
C PRO A 59 5.86 -1.77 -4.58
N ALA A 60 4.59 -1.47 -4.85
CA ALA A 60 4.04 -1.48 -6.20
C ALA A 60 4.77 -0.48 -7.11
N SER A 61 4.95 0.76 -6.65
CA SER A 61 5.69 1.80 -7.37
C SER A 61 7.15 1.38 -7.61
N TYR A 62 7.83 0.85 -6.60
CA TYR A 62 9.23 0.45 -6.70
C TYR A 62 9.45 -0.72 -7.67
N CYS A 63 8.47 -1.60 -7.79
CA CYS A 63 8.54 -2.78 -8.67
C CYS A 63 7.82 -2.58 -10.01
N GLY A 64 7.24 -1.40 -10.30
CA GLY A 64 6.57 -1.12 -11.56
C GLY A 64 5.32 -1.97 -11.79
N VAL A 65 4.56 -2.28 -10.75
CA VAL A 65 3.33 -3.08 -10.81
C VAL A 65 2.13 -2.30 -10.29
N VAL A 66 0.93 -2.77 -10.60
CA VAL A 66 -0.30 -2.18 -10.06
C VAL A 66 -0.46 -2.60 -8.60
N GLY A 67 -0.55 -1.60 -7.71
CA GLY A 67 -0.93 -1.78 -6.30
C GLY A 67 -2.26 -1.10 -6.02
N TYR A 68 -3.22 -1.84 -5.50
CA TYR A 68 -4.53 -1.31 -5.15
C TYR A 68 -4.82 -1.51 -3.66
N LYS A 69 -5.02 -0.41 -2.96
CA LYS A 69 -5.47 -0.38 -1.57
C LYS A 69 -6.92 0.13 -1.53
N PRO A 70 -7.90 -0.72 -1.31
CA PRO A 70 -9.30 -0.30 -1.20
C PRO A 70 -9.54 0.53 0.06
N THR A 71 -10.72 1.11 0.14
CA THR A 71 -11.21 1.79 1.35
C THR A 71 -11.24 0.81 2.53
N LYS A 72 -10.89 1.30 3.72
CA LYS A 72 -10.93 0.52 4.96
C LYS A 72 -12.32 -0.09 5.18
N GLY A 73 -12.34 -1.35 5.63
CA GLY A 73 -13.56 -2.10 5.88
C GLY A 73 -14.18 -2.79 4.66
N LEU A 74 -13.61 -2.62 3.45
CA LEU A 74 -14.10 -3.36 2.28
C LEU A 74 -13.59 -4.80 2.23
N ILE A 75 -12.33 -5.03 2.63
CA ILE A 75 -11.72 -6.37 2.72
C ILE A 75 -11.45 -6.66 4.19
N SER A 76 -11.88 -7.83 4.66
CA SER A 76 -11.64 -8.27 6.03
C SER A 76 -10.13 -8.38 6.34
N ARG A 77 -9.78 -7.98 7.56
CA ARG A 77 -8.43 -8.14 8.14
C ARG A 77 -8.38 -9.27 9.16
N HIS A 78 -9.45 -10.06 9.27
CA HIS A 78 -9.46 -11.22 10.16
C HIS A 78 -8.30 -12.16 9.80
N LEU A 79 -7.55 -12.60 10.80
CA LEU A 79 -6.31 -13.40 10.69
C LEU A 79 -5.13 -12.71 9.96
N VAL A 80 -5.23 -11.43 9.66
CA VAL A 80 -4.08 -10.63 9.22
C VAL A 80 -3.37 -10.06 10.45
N LEU A 81 -2.03 -10.08 10.45
CA LEU A 81 -1.24 -9.48 11.52
C LEU A 81 -1.62 -7.99 11.66
N GLN A 82 -2.14 -7.63 12.81
CA GLN A 82 -2.56 -6.26 13.10
C GLN A 82 -1.36 -5.42 13.55
N VAL A 83 -1.02 -4.41 12.78
CA VAL A 83 -0.06 -3.36 13.16
C VAL A 83 -0.81 -2.20 13.82
N SER A 84 -1.78 -1.65 13.12
CA SER A 84 -2.65 -0.58 13.60
C SER A 84 -4.10 -0.88 13.23
N ARG A 85 -4.96 -1.00 14.23
CA ARG A 85 -6.40 -1.17 13.97
C ARG A 85 -6.98 0.01 13.19
N THR A 86 -6.47 1.20 13.46
CA THR A 86 -6.95 2.45 12.85
C THR A 86 -6.57 2.54 11.38
N LEU A 87 -5.36 2.14 11.00
CA LEU A 87 -4.76 2.44 9.70
C LEU A 87 -4.72 1.23 8.76
N ASP A 88 -4.65 0.00 9.29
CA ASP A 88 -4.44 -1.19 8.47
C ASP A 88 -5.53 -1.44 7.44
N GLN A 89 -5.10 -1.81 6.26
CA GLN A 89 -5.97 -2.24 5.17
C GLN A 89 -5.27 -3.31 4.32
N VAL A 90 -6.01 -4.33 3.92
CA VAL A 90 -5.56 -5.31 2.92
C VAL A 90 -5.61 -4.68 1.54
N GLY A 91 -4.59 -4.96 0.74
CA GLY A 91 -4.50 -4.56 -0.65
C GLY A 91 -3.96 -5.67 -1.53
N VAL A 92 -3.91 -5.42 -2.82
CA VAL A 92 -3.56 -6.41 -3.85
C VAL A 92 -2.52 -5.87 -4.82
N PHE A 93 -1.83 -6.79 -5.49
CA PHE A 93 -0.87 -6.50 -6.54
C PHE A 93 -1.16 -7.33 -7.77
N SER A 94 -0.96 -6.75 -8.95
CA SER A 94 -1.13 -7.38 -10.26
C SER A 94 -0.34 -6.64 -11.34
N ASN A 95 -0.32 -7.19 -12.56
CA ASN A 95 0.28 -6.53 -13.72
C ASN A 95 -0.73 -5.68 -14.52
N SER A 96 -2.03 -5.77 -14.20
CA SER A 96 -3.09 -4.99 -14.86
C SER A 96 -4.13 -4.48 -13.86
N ILE A 97 -4.83 -3.42 -14.24
CA ILE A 97 -5.93 -2.87 -13.44
C ILE A 97 -7.10 -3.85 -13.39
N GLU A 98 -7.37 -4.57 -14.48
CA GLU A 98 -8.42 -5.58 -14.57
C GLU A 98 -8.17 -6.73 -13.59
N ASP A 99 -6.92 -7.19 -13.48
CA ASP A 99 -6.56 -8.24 -12.53
C ASP A 99 -6.65 -7.76 -11.08
N ALA A 100 -6.23 -6.52 -10.80
CA ALA A 100 -6.43 -5.90 -9.49
C ALA A 100 -7.91 -5.80 -9.13
N ALA A 101 -8.74 -5.40 -10.09
CA ALA A 101 -10.18 -5.33 -9.92
C ALA A 101 -10.80 -6.71 -9.68
N LEU A 102 -10.38 -7.72 -10.46
CA LEU A 102 -10.85 -9.09 -10.36
C LEU A 102 -10.61 -9.67 -8.96
N ILE A 103 -9.36 -9.63 -8.48
CA ILE A 103 -9.04 -10.17 -7.16
C ILE A 103 -9.71 -9.38 -6.03
N SER A 104 -9.72 -8.05 -6.13
CA SER A 104 -10.36 -7.20 -5.12
C SER A 104 -11.85 -7.47 -5.01
N GLU A 105 -12.54 -7.63 -6.13
CA GLU A 105 -13.97 -7.99 -6.15
C GLU A 105 -14.24 -9.32 -5.44
N GLN A 106 -13.31 -10.29 -5.52
CA GLN A 106 -13.46 -11.57 -4.80
C GLN A 106 -13.23 -11.42 -3.28
N LEU A 107 -12.30 -10.55 -2.87
CA LEU A 107 -11.94 -10.34 -1.47
C LEU A 107 -12.90 -9.40 -0.72
N ILE A 108 -13.56 -8.47 -1.43
CA ILE A 108 -14.50 -7.51 -0.82
C ILE A 108 -15.75 -8.24 -0.31
N GLY A 109 -16.10 -7.97 0.94
CA GLY A 109 -17.32 -8.50 1.54
C GLY A 109 -17.37 -8.33 3.04
N TYR A 110 -18.58 -8.55 3.60
CA TYR A 110 -18.80 -8.54 5.03
C TYR A 110 -18.20 -9.78 5.70
N ASP A 111 -17.50 -9.56 6.80
CA ASP A 111 -17.00 -10.61 7.68
C ASP A 111 -17.36 -10.27 9.14
N LYS A 112 -18.20 -11.08 9.77
CA LYS A 112 -18.61 -10.89 11.17
C LYS A 112 -17.45 -10.92 12.17
N GLN A 113 -16.29 -11.42 11.77
CA GLN A 113 -15.08 -11.52 12.60
C GLN A 113 -14.18 -10.27 12.48
N ASP A 114 -14.40 -9.40 11.49
CA ASP A 114 -13.78 -8.08 11.41
C ASP A 114 -14.87 -7.00 11.59
N PRO A 115 -14.94 -6.37 12.78
CA PRO A 115 -15.99 -5.40 13.09
C PRO A 115 -15.92 -4.10 12.25
N ASP A 116 -14.84 -3.90 11.51
CA ASP A 116 -14.68 -2.74 10.63
C ASP A 116 -15.28 -2.99 9.24
N THR A 117 -15.69 -4.23 8.92
CA THR A 117 -16.42 -4.54 7.69
C THR A 117 -17.90 -4.24 7.84
N SER A 118 -18.56 -3.85 6.76
CA SER A 118 -19.99 -3.54 6.76
C SER A 118 -20.74 -4.32 5.69
N LEU A 119 -22.02 -4.58 5.95
CA LEU A 119 -22.93 -5.14 4.95
C LEU A 119 -23.17 -4.08 3.88
N SER A 120 -22.60 -4.29 2.72
CA SER A 120 -22.79 -3.44 1.54
C SER A 120 -22.89 -4.29 0.28
N PRO A 121 -23.58 -3.81 -0.76
CA PRO A 121 -23.56 -4.49 -2.05
C PRO A 121 -22.12 -4.66 -2.56
N LYS A 122 -21.81 -5.85 -3.05
CA LYS A 122 -20.49 -6.12 -3.61
C LYS A 122 -20.28 -5.28 -4.87
N PRO A 123 -19.22 -4.47 -4.96
CA PRO A 123 -18.98 -3.64 -6.13
C PRO A 123 -18.58 -4.52 -7.32
N LYS A 124 -18.99 -4.14 -8.52
CA LYS A 124 -18.61 -4.81 -9.79
C LYS A 124 -17.34 -4.17 -10.35
N LEU A 125 -16.20 -4.34 -9.65
CA LEU A 125 -14.95 -3.66 -10.00
C LEU A 125 -14.39 -4.09 -11.36
N LEU A 126 -14.45 -5.38 -11.68
CA LEU A 126 -13.98 -5.89 -12.96
C LEU A 126 -14.82 -5.35 -14.14
N LEU A 127 -16.12 -5.18 -13.95
CA LEU A 127 -16.96 -4.54 -14.95
C LEU A 127 -16.62 -3.05 -15.09
N ALA A 128 -16.47 -2.36 -13.97
CA ALA A 128 -16.14 -0.94 -13.95
C ALA A 128 -14.78 -0.63 -14.59
N SER A 129 -13.76 -1.49 -14.36
CA SER A 129 -12.42 -1.30 -14.93
C SER A 129 -12.38 -1.38 -16.46
N LYS A 130 -13.37 -2.02 -17.08
CA LYS A 130 -13.49 -2.15 -18.54
C LYS A 130 -14.36 -1.07 -19.19
N GLN A 131 -15.05 -0.26 -18.40
CA GLN A 131 -15.91 0.79 -18.91
C GLN A 131 -15.11 2.06 -19.18
N LYS A 132 -15.51 2.80 -20.22
CA LYS A 132 -15.02 4.17 -20.38
C LYS A 132 -15.59 5.05 -19.26
N PRO A 133 -14.80 5.99 -18.73
CA PRO A 133 -15.32 6.92 -17.74
C PRO A 133 -16.48 7.73 -18.37
N PRO A 134 -17.54 8.03 -17.59
CA PRO A 134 -18.72 8.76 -18.08
C PRO A 134 -18.42 10.21 -18.50
N ALA A 135 -17.33 10.76 -17.98
CA ALA A 135 -16.78 12.05 -18.35
C ALA A 135 -15.26 11.95 -18.38
N GLU A 136 -14.62 12.82 -19.16
CA GLU A 136 -13.16 12.89 -19.17
C GLU A 136 -12.67 13.40 -17.81
N PRO A 137 -11.77 12.65 -17.12
CA PRO A 137 -11.33 13.03 -15.79
C PRO A 137 -10.40 14.24 -15.85
N ILE A 138 -10.57 15.17 -14.93
CA ILE A 138 -9.57 16.17 -14.57
C ILE A 138 -8.87 15.70 -13.31
N LEU A 139 -7.55 15.63 -13.34
CA LEU A 139 -6.73 15.12 -12.24
C LEU A 139 -6.18 16.29 -11.42
N ALA A 140 -6.02 16.10 -10.13
CA ALA A 140 -5.37 17.06 -9.25
C ALA A 140 -3.94 16.62 -8.94
N TYR A 141 -2.95 17.41 -9.29
CA TYR A 141 -1.59 17.27 -8.80
C TYR A 141 -1.42 18.12 -7.54
N ILE A 142 -1.34 17.47 -6.39
CA ILE A 142 -1.22 18.17 -5.10
C ILE A 142 0.25 18.39 -4.78
N LYS A 143 0.69 19.65 -4.65
CA LYS A 143 2.05 20.00 -4.24
C LYS A 143 2.25 19.68 -2.77
N LEU A 144 2.99 18.62 -2.50
CA LEU A 144 3.28 18.18 -1.14
C LEU A 144 4.30 19.10 -0.45
N PRO A 145 4.16 19.39 0.86
CA PRO A 145 5.05 20.30 1.58
C PRO A 145 6.49 19.77 1.70
N PHE A 146 6.69 18.49 1.41
CA PHE A 146 8.01 17.82 1.45
C PHE A 146 8.55 17.44 0.08
N ILE A 147 8.04 18.04 -1.01
CA ILE A 147 8.49 17.77 -2.39
C ILE A 147 10.00 18.02 -2.58
N SER A 148 10.58 18.92 -1.77
CA SER A 148 12.03 19.17 -1.79
C SER A 148 12.89 18.01 -1.28
N LYS A 149 12.27 17.03 -0.60
CA LYS A 149 12.93 15.80 -0.11
C LYS A 149 12.90 14.65 -1.11
N LEU A 150 12.21 14.82 -2.23
CA LEU A 150 12.17 13.82 -3.30
C LEU A 150 13.47 13.82 -4.09
N ASP A 151 13.89 12.64 -4.51
CA ASP A 151 14.98 12.48 -5.47
C ASP A 151 14.60 13.10 -6.81
N GLU A 152 15.61 13.55 -7.59
CA GLU A 152 15.37 14.21 -8.89
C GLU A 152 14.62 13.30 -9.85
N ASP A 153 14.98 12.01 -9.95
CA ASP A 153 14.31 11.03 -10.82
C ASP A 153 12.78 10.96 -10.53
N VAL A 154 12.38 11.12 -9.26
CA VAL A 154 10.98 11.12 -8.86
C VAL A 154 10.28 12.41 -9.30
N LYS A 155 10.97 13.55 -9.18
CA LYS A 155 10.45 14.85 -9.64
C LYS A 155 10.29 14.87 -11.16
N GLU A 156 11.29 14.40 -11.88
CA GLU A 156 11.25 14.27 -13.35
C GLU A 156 10.09 13.38 -13.80
N GLY A 157 9.88 12.21 -13.14
CA GLY A 157 8.76 11.34 -13.45
C GLY A 157 7.38 11.99 -13.22
N PHE A 158 7.24 12.85 -12.21
CA PHE A 158 6.00 13.63 -12.03
C PHE A 158 5.81 14.68 -13.10
N GLU A 159 6.88 15.37 -13.54
CA GLU A 159 6.79 16.34 -14.64
C GLU A 159 6.43 15.65 -15.96
N GLU A 160 7.03 14.49 -16.28
CA GLU A 160 6.68 13.69 -17.45
C GLU A 160 5.19 13.31 -17.46
N ILE A 161 4.65 12.84 -16.33
CA ILE A 161 3.22 12.49 -16.22
C ILE A 161 2.35 13.73 -16.42
N LYS A 162 2.72 14.88 -15.86
CA LYS A 162 1.96 16.13 -16.05
C LYS A 162 1.98 16.59 -17.50
N ASP A 163 3.13 16.47 -18.17
CA ASP A 163 3.27 16.85 -19.57
C ASP A 163 2.45 15.93 -20.49
N GLU A 164 2.42 14.64 -20.23
CA GLU A 164 1.61 13.69 -21.00
C GLU A 164 0.11 13.93 -20.81
N LEU A 165 -0.29 14.28 -19.58
CA LEU A 165 -1.68 14.57 -19.21
C LEU A 165 -2.08 16.04 -19.42
N LYS A 166 -1.34 16.77 -20.22
CA LYS A 166 -1.51 18.22 -20.46
C LYS A 166 -2.97 18.61 -20.73
N GLY A 167 -3.46 19.58 -19.96
CA GLY A 167 -4.85 20.03 -20.02
C GLY A 167 -5.85 19.17 -19.24
N LYS A 168 -5.38 18.11 -18.60
CA LYS A 168 -6.19 17.23 -17.73
C LYS A 168 -5.70 17.20 -16.28
N VAL A 169 -4.71 18.03 -15.96
CA VAL A 169 -4.13 18.12 -14.61
C VAL A 169 -4.21 19.55 -14.11
N ASP A 170 -4.86 19.73 -12.98
CA ASP A 170 -4.85 20.97 -12.22
C ASP A 170 -3.83 20.86 -11.08
N GLU A 171 -2.93 21.84 -10.96
CA GLU A 171 -2.02 21.92 -9.81
C GLU A 171 -2.74 22.56 -8.62
N ILE A 172 -2.70 21.88 -7.49
CA ILE A 172 -3.38 22.33 -6.27
C ILE A 172 -2.35 22.44 -5.13
N GLU A 173 -2.35 23.59 -4.44
CA GLU A 173 -1.55 23.76 -3.25
C GLU A 173 -2.07 22.88 -2.11
N PHE A 174 -1.14 22.30 -1.34
CA PHE A 174 -1.50 21.49 -0.18
C PHE A 174 -2.23 22.35 0.85
N PRO A 175 -3.39 21.90 1.36
CA PRO A 175 -4.17 22.70 2.30
C PRO A 175 -3.36 23.08 3.56
N LYS A 176 -3.48 24.32 4.01
CA LYS A 176 -2.85 24.78 5.25
C LYS A 176 -3.34 23.93 6.43
N GLY A 177 -2.44 23.59 7.34
CA GLY A 177 -2.72 22.75 8.52
C GLY A 177 -2.54 21.25 8.30
N PHE A 178 -2.27 20.80 7.08
CA PHE A 178 -2.00 19.39 6.79
C PHE A 178 -0.51 19.04 6.61
N ALA A 179 0.38 20.01 6.81
CA ALA A 179 1.83 19.79 6.69
C ALA A 179 2.35 18.75 7.71
N ASP A 180 1.70 18.64 8.86
CA ASP A 180 2.08 17.74 9.97
C ASP A 180 1.46 16.34 9.85
N ILE A 181 0.70 16.05 8.78
CA ILE A 181 0.10 14.71 8.57
C ILE A 181 1.12 13.57 8.70
N PRO A 182 2.35 13.65 8.14
CA PRO A 182 3.32 12.58 8.32
C PRO A 182 3.65 12.28 9.78
N ASP A 183 3.78 13.32 10.61
CA ASP A 183 4.07 13.18 12.03
C ASP A 183 2.86 12.62 12.80
N TRP A 184 1.67 13.11 12.53
CA TRP A 184 0.44 12.56 13.12
C TRP A 184 0.24 11.09 12.74
N HIS A 185 0.44 10.75 11.48
CA HIS A 185 0.38 9.36 11.01
C HIS A 185 1.39 8.48 11.76
N LYS A 186 2.63 8.95 11.91
CA LYS A 186 3.69 8.25 12.64
C LYS A 186 3.27 7.99 14.09
N VAL A 187 2.80 9.01 14.81
CA VAL A 187 2.36 8.89 16.22
C VAL A 187 1.22 7.85 16.35
N ILE A 188 0.21 7.89 15.49
CA ILE A 188 -0.90 6.93 15.52
C ILE A 188 -0.38 5.52 15.25
N MET A 189 0.42 5.34 14.21
CA MET A 189 0.94 4.04 13.80
C MET A 189 1.81 3.42 14.89
N GLU A 190 2.75 4.18 15.46
CA GLU A 190 3.68 3.67 16.49
C GLU A 190 2.96 3.37 17.81
N SER A 191 1.98 4.20 18.19
CA SER A 191 1.16 3.95 19.38
C SER A 191 0.31 2.68 19.24
N ASP A 192 -0.35 2.51 18.10
CA ASP A 192 -1.13 1.31 17.81
C ASP A 192 -0.23 0.07 17.75
N MET A 193 0.95 0.19 17.13
CA MET A 193 1.95 -0.87 17.01
C MET A 193 2.48 -1.32 18.38
N ALA A 194 2.83 -0.38 19.26
CA ALA A 194 3.27 -0.68 20.61
C ALA A 194 2.20 -1.45 21.41
N SER A 195 0.93 -1.10 21.22
CA SER A 195 -0.20 -1.85 21.81
C SER A 195 -0.34 -3.25 21.20
N SER A 196 -0.35 -3.33 19.87
CA SER A 196 -0.57 -4.57 19.12
C SER A 196 0.51 -5.61 19.38
N PHE A 197 1.78 -5.21 19.50
CA PHE A 197 2.92 -6.10 19.72
C PHE A 197 3.43 -6.14 21.16
N SER A 198 2.63 -5.65 22.12
CA SER A 198 3.03 -5.63 23.54
C SER A 198 3.36 -7.02 24.11
N LYS A 199 2.71 -8.06 23.59
CA LYS A 199 2.97 -9.46 24.00
C LYS A 199 4.31 -9.94 23.43
N GLU A 200 4.53 -9.77 22.14
CA GLU A 200 5.76 -10.16 21.45
C GLU A 200 6.97 -9.43 22.05
N TYR A 201 6.82 -8.16 22.36
CA TYR A 201 7.85 -7.38 23.05
C TYR A 201 8.20 -7.94 24.42
N LYS A 202 7.20 -8.31 25.24
CA LYS A 202 7.43 -8.87 26.59
C LYS A 202 8.04 -10.27 26.55
N GLU A 203 7.55 -11.12 25.65
CA GLU A 203 7.89 -12.56 25.66
C GLU A 203 9.09 -12.89 24.75
N SER A 204 9.41 -12.04 23.77
CA SER A 204 10.38 -12.34 22.72
C SER A 204 11.25 -11.16 22.31
N LYS A 205 11.48 -10.19 23.20
CA LYS A 205 12.29 -8.99 22.92
C LYS A 205 13.65 -9.31 22.29
N ASN A 206 14.29 -10.38 22.75
CA ASN A 206 15.60 -10.82 22.26
C ASN A 206 15.58 -11.37 20.82
N LYS A 207 14.40 -11.54 20.22
CA LYS A 207 14.22 -11.99 18.83
C LYS A 207 13.81 -10.86 17.91
N LEU A 208 13.54 -9.67 18.45
CA LEU A 208 13.16 -8.50 17.68
C LEU A 208 14.41 -7.72 17.26
N SER A 209 14.38 -7.12 16.09
CA SER A 209 15.44 -6.22 15.65
C SER A 209 15.44 -4.92 16.46
N ASP A 210 16.60 -4.24 16.50
CA ASP A 210 16.73 -2.95 17.19
C ASP A 210 15.70 -1.93 16.70
N LYS A 211 15.39 -1.95 15.40
CA LYS A 211 14.38 -1.06 14.78
C LYS A 211 12.95 -1.28 15.27
N ILE A 212 12.66 -2.44 15.80
CA ILE A 212 11.33 -2.73 16.42
C ILE A 212 11.34 -2.37 17.90
N ILE A 213 12.51 -2.43 18.54
CA ILE A 213 12.68 -2.18 19.98
C ILE A 213 12.70 -0.67 20.29
N GLU A 214 13.24 0.14 19.36
CA GLU A 214 13.24 1.61 19.44
C GLU A 214 11.82 2.19 19.38
#